data_a6883f8aab47eadf3ac3db1cc068bf8a
#
_entry.id   a6883f8aab47eadf3ac3db1cc068bf8a
#
_cell.length_a   1.000
_cell.length_b   1.000
_cell.length_c   1.000
_cell.angle_alpha   90.00
_cell.angle_beta   90.00
_cell.angle_gamma   90.00
#
_symmetry.space_group_name_H-M   'P 1'
#
loop_
_entity.id
_entity.type
_entity.pdbx_description
1 polymer ?
#
loop_
_entity_poly.entity_id
_entity_poly.type
_entity_poly.pdbx_seq_one_letter_code
_entity_poly.pdbx_strand_id
1 'polypeptide(L)'
;MDATTIITQIATKAASASRTLSTSSREERDLVLIKIADNLEKNCDLILKANQIDMENAKSAGISQALLDRLLLTKQRVMDMAKGARDIAKLPDPLGQILIERNLANGLNLKQISVPFGVVGMVYEARPNV
;
A
#
# COMPACT_ATOMS: atom_id res chain seq x y z
N MET A 1 -26.03 0.48 4.90
CA MET A 1 -25.04 -0.17 5.78
C MET A 1 -24.39 0.93 6.58
N ASP A 2 -24.26 0.76 7.88
CA ASP A 2 -23.54 1.75 8.71
C ASP A 2 -22.02 1.64 8.52
N ALA A 3 -21.30 2.66 8.93
CA ALA A 3 -19.84 2.73 8.77
C ALA A 3 -19.12 1.58 9.50
N THR A 4 -19.62 1.19 10.67
CA THR A 4 -19.07 0.09 11.48
C THR A 4 -19.13 -1.23 10.73
N THR A 5 -20.28 -1.54 10.11
CA THR A 5 -20.48 -2.75 9.30
C THR A 5 -19.50 -2.78 8.12
N ILE A 6 -19.35 -1.65 7.40
CA ILE A 6 -18.44 -1.56 6.25
C ILE A 6 -16.99 -1.80 6.70
N ILE A 7 -16.54 -1.10 7.73
CA ILE A 7 -15.16 -1.24 8.23
C ILE A 7 -14.90 -2.65 8.76
N THR A 8 -15.85 -3.26 9.47
CA THR A 8 -15.71 -4.64 9.94
C THR A 8 -15.57 -5.63 8.79
N GLN A 9 -16.34 -5.47 7.71
CA GLN A 9 -16.22 -6.32 6.52
C GLN A 9 -14.87 -6.15 5.82
N ILE A 10 -14.38 -4.91 5.68
CA ILE A 10 -13.07 -4.61 5.10
C ILE A 10 -11.96 -5.25 5.96
N ALA A 11 -11.98 -5.04 7.26
CA ALA A 11 -10.99 -5.57 8.19
C ALA A 11 -10.96 -7.11 8.20
N THR A 12 -12.13 -7.76 8.16
CA THR A 12 -12.25 -9.22 8.10
C THR A 12 -11.66 -9.78 6.80
N LYS A 13 -11.95 -9.16 5.65
CA LYS A 13 -11.36 -9.53 4.36
C LYS A 13 -9.85 -9.32 4.34
N ALA A 14 -9.37 -8.20 4.88
CA ALA A 14 -7.95 -7.91 4.99
C ALA A 14 -7.23 -8.92 5.88
N ALA A 15 -7.82 -9.30 7.03
CA ALA A 15 -7.26 -10.33 7.92
C ALA A 15 -7.18 -11.71 7.24
N SER A 16 -8.17 -12.07 6.42
CA SER A 16 -8.11 -13.31 5.62
C SER A 16 -7.00 -13.24 4.56
N ALA A 17 -6.92 -12.14 3.82
CA ALA A 17 -5.90 -11.95 2.77
C ALA A 17 -4.48 -11.91 3.35
N SER A 18 -4.28 -11.33 4.54
CA SER A 18 -2.96 -11.24 5.18
C SER A 18 -2.36 -12.62 5.46
N ARG A 19 -3.18 -13.63 5.77
CA ARG A 19 -2.70 -15.01 5.97
C ARG A 19 -2.12 -15.60 4.70
N THR A 20 -2.74 -15.37 3.55
CA THR A 20 -2.22 -15.80 2.25
C THR A 20 -0.93 -15.05 1.90
N LEU A 21 -0.91 -13.72 2.10
CA LEU A 21 0.27 -12.91 1.84
C LEU A 21 1.46 -13.28 2.75
N SER A 22 1.21 -13.69 3.99
CA SER A 22 2.28 -14.06 4.93
C SER A 22 3.09 -15.29 4.49
N THR A 23 2.53 -16.12 3.62
CA THR A 23 3.18 -17.32 3.07
C THR A 23 3.68 -17.13 1.64
N SER A 24 3.46 -15.97 1.02
CA SER A 24 3.94 -15.68 -0.33
C SER A 24 5.46 -15.54 -0.37
N SER A 25 6.05 -15.97 -1.47
CA SER A 25 7.49 -15.78 -1.71
C SER A 25 7.82 -14.31 -1.97
N ARG A 26 9.11 -13.97 -1.86
CA ARG A 26 9.59 -12.64 -2.22
C ARG A 26 9.27 -12.32 -3.68
N GLU A 27 9.54 -13.25 -4.57
CA GLU A 27 9.34 -13.10 -6.02
C GLU A 27 7.88 -12.81 -6.35
N GLU A 28 6.93 -13.46 -5.66
CA GLU A 28 5.50 -13.20 -5.81
C GLU A 28 5.13 -11.79 -5.36
N ARG A 29 5.65 -11.34 -4.22
CA ARG A 29 5.40 -9.97 -3.71
C ARG A 29 6.00 -8.91 -4.64
N ASP A 30 7.24 -9.10 -5.09
CA ASP A 30 7.90 -8.17 -6.02
C ASP A 30 7.16 -8.12 -7.35
N LEU A 31 6.69 -9.26 -7.89
CA LEU A 31 5.90 -9.31 -9.11
C LEU A 31 4.58 -8.54 -8.98
N VAL A 32 3.91 -8.63 -7.82
CA VAL A 32 2.68 -7.86 -7.56
C VAL A 32 2.95 -6.36 -7.61
N LEU A 33 4.02 -5.89 -6.97
CA LEU A 33 4.42 -4.47 -6.99
C LEU A 33 4.73 -3.98 -8.42
N ILE A 34 5.44 -4.78 -9.21
CA ILE A 34 5.73 -4.47 -10.61
C ILE A 34 4.44 -4.38 -11.42
N LYS A 35 3.52 -5.35 -11.26
CA LYS A 35 2.22 -5.32 -11.94
C LYS A 35 1.34 -4.15 -11.52
N ILE A 36 1.40 -3.72 -10.26
CA ILE A 36 0.73 -2.48 -9.81
C ILE A 36 1.28 -1.28 -10.58
N ALA A 37 2.61 -1.15 -10.67
CA ALA A 37 3.25 -0.07 -11.41
C ALA A 37 2.85 -0.07 -12.89
N ASP A 38 2.90 -1.22 -13.55
CA ASP A 38 2.52 -1.36 -14.97
C ASP A 38 1.05 -1.00 -15.20
N ASN A 39 0.16 -1.39 -14.27
CA ASN A 39 -1.26 -1.05 -14.37
C ASN A 39 -1.53 0.45 -14.11
N LEU A 40 -0.80 1.11 -13.22
CA LEU A 40 -0.89 2.56 -13.03
C LEU A 40 -0.51 3.30 -14.31
N GLU A 41 0.59 2.92 -14.94
CA GLU A 41 1.03 3.53 -16.21
C GLU A 41 0.05 3.26 -17.36
N LYS A 42 -0.39 2.01 -17.50
CA LYS A 42 -1.32 1.60 -18.56
C LYS A 42 -2.68 2.30 -18.46
N ASN A 43 -3.16 2.52 -17.23
CA ASN A 43 -4.46 3.13 -16.98
C ASN A 43 -4.36 4.62 -16.62
N CYS A 44 -3.23 5.26 -16.87
CA CYS A 44 -2.98 6.66 -16.49
C CYS A 44 -4.10 7.60 -16.97
N ASP A 45 -4.49 7.52 -18.23
CA ASP A 45 -5.53 8.39 -18.80
C ASP A 45 -6.90 8.16 -18.14
N LEU A 46 -7.24 6.93 -17.79
CA LEU A 46 -8.48 6.61 -17.06
C LEU A 46 -8.46 7.23 -15.66
N ILE A 47 -7.32 7.10 -14.96
CA ILE A 47 -7.13 7.67 -13.61
C ILE A 47 -7.24 9.20 -13.66
N LEU A 48 -6.59 9.84 -14.64
CA LEU A 48 -6.66 11.30 -14.79
C LEU A 48 -8.07 11.81 -15.11
N LYS A 49 -8.83 11.08 -15.94
CA LYS A 49 -10.23 11.41 -16.22
C LYS A 49 -11.10 11.33 -14.96
N ALA A 50 -10.94 10.29 -14.15
CA ALA A 50 -11.65 10.15 -12.88
C ALA A 50 -11.27 11.29 -11.91
N ASN A 51 -9.99 11.59 -11.79
CA ASN A 51 -9.50 12.68 -10.95
C ASN A 51 -10.02 14.06 -11.40
N GLN A 52 -10.21 14.28 -12.69
CA GLN A 52 -10.80 15.53 -13.18
C GLN A 52 -12.22 15.72 -12.62
N ILE A 53 -13.04 14.67 -12.59
CA ILE A 53 -14.39 14.72 -12.01
C ILE A 53 -14.32 15.03 -10.51
N ASP A 54 -13.37 14.41 -9.78
CA ASP A 54 -13.15 14.69 -8.37
C ASP A 54 -12.77 16.15 -8.13
N MET A 55 -11.91 16.71 -8.99
CA MET A 55 -11.49 18.11 -8.93
C MET A 55 -12.65 19.09 -9.18
N GLU A 56 -13.54 18.79 -10.14
CA GLU A 56 -14.73 19.59 -10.43
C GLU A 56 -15.70 19.56 -9.24
N ASN A 57 -15.96 18.39 -8.68
CA ASN A 57 -16.80 18.22 -7.49
C ASN A 57 -16.23 18.96 -6.28
N ALA A 58 -14.92 18.85 -6.03
CA ALA A 58 -14.24 19.50 -4.92
C ALA A 58 -14.29 21.04 -5.03
N LYS A 59 -14.09 21.59 -6.25
CA LYS A 59 -14.24 23.02 -6.51
C LYS A 59 -15.66 23.50 -6.23
N SER A 60 -16.67 22.74 -6.72
CA SER A 60 -18.08 23.07 -6.51
C SER A 60 -18.48 23.01 -5.03
N ALA A 61 -17.82 22.16 -4.23
CA ALA A 61 -18.00 22.05 -2.79
C ALA A 61 -17.23 23.12 -1.99
N GLY A 62 -16.50 24.04 -2.64
CA GLY A 62 -15.77 25.11 -1.99
C GLY A 62 -14.52 24.66 -1.23
N ILE A 63 -13.92 23.53 -1.64
CA ILE A 63 -12.69 23.01 -1.03
C ILE A 63 -11.53 24.03 -1.23
N SER A 64 -10.71 24.21 -0.21
CA SER A 64 -9.60 25.17 -0.24
C SER A 64 -8.57 24.82 -1.34
N GLN A 65 -7.89 25.83 -1.86
CA GLN A 65 -6.87 25.67 -2.91
C GLN A 65 -5.75 24.69 -2.49
N ALA A 66 -5.36 24.70 -1.21
CA ALA A 66 -4.34 23.80 -0.68
C ALA A 66 -4.78 22.32 -0.73
N LEU A 67 -6.06 22.05 -0.47
CA LEU A 67 -6.62 20.69 -0.58
C LEU A 67 -6.85 20.29 -2.04
N LEU A 68 -7.23 21.23 -2.90
CA LEU A 68 -7.32 20.99 -4.34
C LEU A 68 -5.96 20.58 -4.95
N ASP A 69 -4.87 21.25 -4.55
CA ASP A 69 -3.52 20.86 -5.00
C ASP A 69 -3.13 19.44 -4.53
N ARG A 70 -3.53 19.07 -3.33
CA ARG A 70 -3.32 17.69 -2.83
C ARG A 70 -4.16 16.64 -3.56
N LEU A 71 -5.38 17.01 -3.96
CA LEU A 71 -6.29 16.12 -4.69
C LEU A 71 -5.88 15.95 -6.16
N LEU A 72 -5.26 16.96 -6.76
CA LEU A 72 -4.89 16.95 -8.17
C LEU A 72 -3.90 15.83 -8.49
N LEU A 73 -4.23 14.98 -9.46
CA LEU A 73 -3.29 14.09 -10.12
C LEU A 73 -2.84 14.70 -11.45
N THR A 74 -1.54 14.56 -11.73
CA THR A 74 -0.93 14.81 -13.03
C THR A 74 -0.33 13.51 -13.56
N LYS A 75 -0.05 13.45 -14.87
CA LYS A 75 0.65 12.30 -15.45
C LYS A 75 1.96 12.00 -14.69
N GLN A 76 2.71 13.05 -14.33
CA GLN A 76 3.95 12.89 -13.57
C GLN A 76 3.69 12.25 -12.19
N ARG A 77 2.68 12.71 -11.45
CA ARG A 77 2.33 12.12 -10.13
C ARG A 77 1.96 10.64 -10.25
N VAL A 78 1.24 10.23 -11.32
CA VAL A 78 0.92 8.81 -11.57
C VAL A 78 2.19 8.02 -11.91
N MET A 79 3.10 8.57 -12.71
CA MET A 79 4.39 7.94 -13.00
C MET A 79 5.27 7.80 -11.75
N ASP A 80 5.25 8.81 -10.86
CA ASP A 80 5.99 8.77 -9.59
C ASP A 80 5.45 7.68 -8.65
N MET A 81 4.12 7.47 -8.62
CA MET A 81 3.49 6.34 -7.89
C MET A 81 3.97 5.00 -8.45
N ALA A 82 3.96 4.83 -9.77
CA ALA A 82 4.44 3.62 -10.43
C ALA A 82 5.94 3.37 -10.14
N LYS A 83 6.75 4.43 -10.21
CA LYS A 83 8.17 4.37 -9.85
C LYS A 83 8.35 3.95 -8.39
N GLY A 84 7.57 4.54 -7.46
CA GLY A 84 7.62 4.18 -6.04
C GLY A 84 7.37 2.70 -5.79
N ALA A 85 6.35 2.11 -6.46
CA ALA A 85 6.07 0.67 -6.36
C ALA A 85 7.24 -0.19 -6.87
N ARG A 86 7.88 0.20 -8.00
CA ARG A 86 9.07 -0.49 -8.51
C ARG A 86 10.29 -0.33 -7.60
N ASP A 87 10.45 0.83 -6.96
CA ASP A 87 11.56 1.07 -6.05
C ASP A 87 11.41 0.23 -4.76
N ILE A 88 10.18 0.05 -4.26
CA ILE A 88 9.90 -0.87 -3.15
C ILE A 88 10.25 -2.32 -3.50
N ALA A 89 9.92 -2.79 -4.71
CA ALA A 89 10.27 -4.14 -5.17
C ALA A 89 11.78 -4.40 -5.20
N LYS A 90 12.62 -3.35 -5.28
CA LYS A 90 14.09 -3.48 -5.26
C LYS A 90 14.69 -3.51 -3.86
N LEU A 91 13.92 -3.17 -2.84
CA LEU A 91 14.42 -3.17 -1.46
C LEU A 91 14.76 -4.59 -1.00
N PRO A 92 15.72 -4.76 -0.10
CA PRO A 92 15.96 -6.04 0.55
C PRO A 92 14.67 -6.57 1.21
N ASP A 93 14.44 -7.88 1.10
CA ASP A 93 13.29 -8.50 1.78
C ASP A 93 13.44 -8.35 3.30
N PRO A 94 12.51 -7.68 3.99
CA PRO A 94 12.58 -7.53 5.44
C PRO A 94 12.11 -8.76 6.21
N LEU A 95 11.51 -9.76 5.54
CA LEU A 95 10.91 -10.91 6.20
C LEU A 95 11.90 -12.07 6.38
N GLY A 96 11.75 -12.80 7.48
CA GLY A 96 12.57 -13.98 7.77
C GLY A 96 14.01 -13.67 8.16
N GLN A 97 14.37 -12.40 8.34
CA GLN A 97 15.73 -12.04 8.74
C GLN A 97 15.97 -12.36 10.22
N ILE A 98 17.12 -12.98 10.53
CA ILE A 98 17.54 -13.21 11.90
C ILE A 98 18.12 -11.90 12.43
N LEU A 99 17.39 -11.26 13.35
CA LEU A 99 17.79 -9.99 13.97
C LEU A 99 18.74 -10.22 15.16
N ILE A 100 18.52 -11.30 15.91
CA ILE A 100 19.33 -11.71 17.06
C ILE A 100 19.41 -13.23 17.06
N GLU A 101 20.59 -13.76 17.34
CA GLU A 101 20.81 -15.19 17.59
C GLU A 101 21.65 -15.36 18.84
N ARG A 102 21.23 -16.24 19.76
CA ARG A 102 21.90 -16.51 21.03
C ARG A 102 21.85 -18.00 21.38
N ASN A 103 22.96 -18.54 21.79
CA ASN A 103 23.01 -19.86 22.45
C ASN A 103 22.84 -19.65 23.96
N LEU A 104 21.85 -20.29 24.55
CA LEU A 104 21.56 -20.24 25.97
C LEU A 104 22.41 -21.29 26.70
N ALA A 105 22.64 -21.09 28.03
CA ALA A 105 23.44 -21.99 28.84
C ALA A 105 22.88 -23.43 28.91
N ASN A 106 21.58 -23.60 28.68
CA ASN A 106 20.90 -24.91 28.61
C ASN A 106 21.00 -25.59 27.23
N GLY A 107 21.77 -25.03 26.27
CA GLY A 107 21.98 -25.60 24.95
C GLY A 107 20.93 -25.21 23.91
N LEU A 108 19.89 -24.39 24.24
CA LEU A 108 18.93 -23.90 23.29
C LEU A 108 19.50 -22.78 22.43
N ASN A 109 19.18 -22.80 21.13
CA ASN A 109 19.48 -21.70 20.20
C ASN A 109 18.21 -20.82 20.06
N LEU A 110 18.29 -19.58 20.55
CA LEU A 110 17.23 -18.59 20.48
C LEU A 110 17.46 -17.68 19.26
N LYS A 111 16.42 -17.54 18.42
CA LYS A 111 16.45 -16.62 17.28
C LYS A 111 15.28 -15.65 17.35
N GLN A 112 15.56 -14.37 17.15
CA GLN A 112 14.56 -13.33 16.86
C GLN A 112 14.48 -13.15 15.36
N ILE A 113 13.32 -13.43 14.77
CA ILE A 113 13.10 -13.38 13.33
C ILE A 113 12.06 -12.32 13.01
N SER A 114 12.28 -11.53 11.94
CA SER A 114 11.31 -10.57 11.44
C SER A 114 10.12 -11.27 10.79
N VAL A 115 8.91 -10.80 11.08
CA VAL A 115 7.64 -11.36 10.58
C VAL A 115 6.77 -10.24 10.00
N PRO A 116 5.77 -10.55 9.14
CA PRO A 116 4.83 -9.56 8.62
C PRO A 116 4.03 -8.87 9.73
N PHE A 117 3.70 -7.59 9.57
CA PHE A 117 2.78 -6.87 10.47
C PHE A 117 1.36 -7.44 10.46
N GLY A 118 0.96 -8.11 9.38
CA GLY A 118 -0.40 -8.56 9.16
C GLY A 118 -1.23 -7.50 8.46
N VAL A 119 -2.23 -6.94 9.16
CA VAL A 119 -3.10 -5.90 8.60
C VAL A 119 -2.69 -4.54 9.14
N VAL A 120 -2.51 -3.58 8.24
CA VAL A 120 -2.24 -2.17 8.58
C VAL A 120 -3.45 -1.35 8.16
N GLY A 121 -3.98 -0.54 9.08
CA GLY A 121 -5.02 0.44 8.80
C GLY A 121 -4.40 1.81 8.51
N MET A 122 -4.86 2.47 7.46
CA MET A 122 -4.45 3.82 7.12
C MET A 122 -5.67 4.72 7.03
N VAL A 123 -5.63 5.88 7.69
CA VAL A 123 -6.65 6.92 7.62
C VAL A 123 -6.05 8.12 6.91
N TYR A 124 -6.66 8.55 5.82
CA TYR A 124 -6.18 9.67 5.02
C TYR A 124 -7.33 10.47 4.43
N GLU A 125 -7.06 11.71 3.99
CA GLU A 125 -8.02 12.60 3.37
C GLU A 125 -7.40 13.31 2.16
N ALA A 126 -8.16 13.42 1.05
CA ALA A 126 -7.81 14.16 -0.14
C ALA A 126 -6.37 13.92 -0.67
N ARG A 127 -5.93 12.66 -0.69
CA ARG A 127 -4.61 12.26 -1.17
C ARG A 127 -4.68 11.06 -2.08
N PRO A 128 -4.93 11.21 -3.38
CA PRO A 128 -5.09 10.09 -4.31
C PRO A 128 -3.81 9.28 -4.55
N ASN A 129 -2.66 9.77 -4.10
CA ASN A 129 -1.37 9.10 -4.20
C ASN A 129 -0.95 8.32 -2.93
N VAL A 130 -1.85 8.16 -1.97
CA VAL A 130 -1.62 7.39 -0.72
C VAL A 130 -2.11 5.98 -0.82
#